data_88dc43050a357aecf0cb88e3af202482
#
_entry.id   88dc43050a357aecf0cb88e3af202482
#
_cell.length_a   1.000
_cell.length_b   1.000
_cell.length_c   1.000
_cell.angle_alpha   90.00
_cell.angle_beta   90.00
_cell.angle_gamma   90.00
#
_symmetry.space_group_name_H-M   'P 1'
#
loop_
_entity.id
_entity.type
_entity.pdbx_description
1 polymer ?
#
loop_
_entity_poly.entity_id
_entity_poly.type
_entity_poly.pdbx_seq_one_letter_code
_entity_poly.pdbx_strand_id
1 'polypeptide(L)'
;MVWQTHKVAAFSSNAFDLAEWVSLHPTVRAESPALFTPMLLRLPLILLAGIMALGSSVLQTEKAKWIWRGVALLVVLRLNAPTDFYPWGGGSPNDQQLGRLTAFGLAAVFVIILGGRWLRFFWKPATLILLLASLITALEGYHRAQKVLHSIQIETKLGGGLVLYVGFLIIPMLFILLMSGLMKQKERASFPDALS
;
A
#
# COMPACT_ATOMS: atom_id res chain seq x y z
N MET A 1 6.25 -12.00 1.55
CA MET A 1 7.17 -11.84 0.38
C MET A 1 8.45 -11.22 0.87
N VAL A 2 9.60 -11.78 0.52
CA VAL A 2 10.94 -11.31 0.93
C VAL A 2 11.35 -10.11 0.08
N TRP A 3 11.65 -8.98 0.73
CA TRP A 3 12.07 -7.74 0.06
C TRP A 3 13.58 -7.57 0.05
N GLN A 4 14.25 -8.09 1.07
CA GLN A 4 15.73 -8.05 1.17
C GLN A 4 16.29 -9.37 1.65
N THR A 5 17.50 -9.70 1.16
CA THR A 5 18.30 -10.84 1.60
C THR A 5 19.72 -10.39 1.89
N HIS A 6 20.36 -10.95 2.92
CA HIS A 6 21.78 -10.72 3.19
C HIS A 6 22.65 -11.66 2.37
N LYS A 7 23.84 -11.21 1.95
CA LYS A 7 24.75 -12.01 1.11
C LYS A 7 25.33 -13.23 1.82
N VAL A 8 25.54 -13.14 3.12
CA VAL A 8 26.33 -14.12 3.90
C VAL A 8 25.50 -14.78 5.00
N ALA A 9 24.48 -14.11 5.54
CA ALA A 9 23.61 -14.65 6.58
C ALA A 9 22.26 -15.05 5.99
N ALA A 10 21.60 -16.05 6.60
CA ALA A 10 20.23 -16.46 6.28
C ALA A 10 19.20 -15.39 6.72
N PHE A 11 19.48 -14.12 6.45
CA PHE A 11 18.61 -13.00 6.77
C PHE A 11 17.74 -12.68 5.57
N SER A 12 16.45 -12.83 5.75
CA SER A 12 15.44 -12.39 4.79
C SER A 12 14.39 -11.57 5.52
N SER A 13 14.07 -10.39 5.01
CA SER A 13 13.03 -9.54 5.58
C SER A 13 11.96 -9.22 4.55
N ASN A 14 10.70 -9.25 4.98
CA ASN A 14 9.61 -8.66 4.24
C ASN A 14 9.49 -7.16 4.58
N ALA A 15 8.56 -6.44 3.95
CA ALA A 15 8.40 -5.00 4.18
C ALA A 15 8.07 -4.65 5.64
N PHE A 16 7.32 -5.51 6.32
CA PHE A 16 6.91 -5.30 7.71
C PHE A 16 8.10 -5.47 8.65
N ASP A 17 8.85 -6.58 8.52
CA ASP A 17 10.05 -6.84 9.32
C ASP A 17 11.11 -5.76 9.06
N LEU A 18 11.25 -5.32 7.81
CA LEU A 18 12.16 -4.24 7.45
C LEU A 18 11.78 -2.93 8.14
N ALA A 19 10.48 -2.60 8.20
CA ALA A 19 10.00 -1.42 8.89
C ALA A 19 10.28 -1.49 10.41
N GLU A 20 10.10 -2.67 11.03
CA GLU A 20 10.45 -2.89 12.44
C GLU A 20 11.96 -2.68 12.67
N TRP A 21 12.78 -3.33 11.86
CA TRP A 21 14.24 -3.22 11.97
C TRP A 21 14.75 -1.79 11.88
N VAL A 22 14.34 -1.04 10.85
CA VAL A 22 14.82 0.34 10.66
C VAL A 22 14.26 1.28 11.72
N SER A 23 13.10 0.99 12.32
CA SER A 23 12.52 1.80 13.40
C SER A 23 13.36 1.83 14.67
N LEU A 24 14.25 0.85 14.84
CA LEU A 24 15.16 0.79 15.99
C LEU A 24 16.35 1.75 15.83
N HIS A 25 16.65 2.18 14.61
CA HIS A 25 17.83 3.00 14.32
C HIS A 25 17.64 4.44 14.78
N PRO A 26 18.62 5.05 15.50
CA PRO A 26 18.51 6.42 16.02
C PRO A 26 18.22 7.48 14.96
N THR A 27 18.85 7.37 13.78
CA THR A 27 18.64 8.33 12.68
C THR A 27 17.20 8.30 12.16
N VAL A 28 16.55 7.13 12.14
CA VAL A 28 15.16 6.99 11.70
C VAL A 28 14.20 7.56 12.74
N ARG A 29 14.52 7.43 14.02
CA ARG A 29 13.75 8.07 15.11
C ARG A 29 13.86 9.58 15.08
N ALA A 30 14.99 10.11 14.60
CA ALA A 30 15.25 11.54 14.46
C ALA A 30 14.78 12.15 13.12
N GLU A 31 14.16 11.34 12.23
CA GLU A 31 13.57 11.84 10.98
C GLU A 31 12.48 12.89 11.24
N SER A 32 12.23 13.75 10.27
CA SER A 32 11.12 14.69 10.29
C SER A 32 10.20 14.43 9.09
N PRO A 33 9.00 13.87 9.31
CA PRO A 33 8.43 13.41 10.59
C PRO A 33 9.15 12.18 11.14
N ALA A 34 9.11 12.00 12.46
CA ALA A 34 9.74 10.86 13.12
C ALA A 34 9.24 9.54 12.56
N LEU A 35 10.13 8.55 12.40
CA LEU A 35 9.82 7.23 11.85
C LEU A 35 9.20 7.29 10.43
N PHE A 36 9.61 8.26 9.61
CA PHE A 36 9.08 8.43 8.26
C PHE A 36 9.38 7.22 7.36
N THR A 37 10.57 6.67 7.45
CA THR A 37 10.98 5.48 6.69
C THR A 37 10.10 4.25 7.02
N PRO A 38 9.87 3.85 8.28
CA PRO A 38 8.91 2.78 8.63
C PRO A 38 7.49 3.07 8.15
N MET A 39 7.04 4.32 8.23
CA MET A 39 5.73 4.72 7.74
C MET A 39 5.59 4.44 6.24
N LEU A 40 6.58 4.82 5.43
CA LEU A 40 6.57 4.57 3.98
C LEU A 40 6.52 3.08 3.63
N LEU A 41 7.17 2.22 4.41
CA LEU A 41 7.13 0.77 4.22
C LEU A 41 5.79 0.13 4.58
N ARG A 42 5.00 0.77 5.45
CA ARG A 42 3.70 0.29 5.93
C ARG A 42 2.52 0.84 5.13
N LEU A 43 2.64 2.06 4.59
CA LEU A 43 1.60 2.70 3.77
C LEU A 43 1.09 1.84 2.61
N PRO A 44 1.92 1.07 1.90
CA PRO A 44 1.46 0.17 0.85
C PRO A 44 0.32 -0.77 1.27
N LEU A 45 0.31 -1.26 2.51
CA LEU A 45 -0.77 -2.11 3.01
C LEU A 45 -2.11 -1.35 3.12
N ILE A 46 -2.07 -0.11 3.62
CA ILE A 46 -3.26 0.74 3.72
C ILE A 46 -3.80 1.08 2.33
N LEU A 47 -2.90 1.41 1.40
CA LEU A 47 -3.27 1.75 0.04
C LEU A 47 -3.87 0.55 -0.70
N LEU A 48 -3.31 -0.65 -0.52
CA LEU A 48 -3.89 -1.89 -1.04
C LEU A 48 -5.27 -2.17 -0.45
N ALA A 49 -5.44 -1.98 0.86
CA ALA A 49 -6.75 -2.10 1.49
C ALA A 49 -7.77 -1.10 0.91
N GLY A 50 -7.34 0.14 0.65
CA GLY A 50 -8.14 1.14 -0.05
C GLY A 50 -8.54 0.72 -1.46
N ILE A 51 -7.61 0.13 -2.23
CA ILE A 51 -7.89 -0.41 -3.57
C ILE A 51 -8.91 -1.55 -3.50
N MET A 52 -8.78 -2.46 -2.53
CA MET A 52 -9.73 -3.55 -2.33
C MET A 52 -11.11 -3.04 -1.93
N ALA A 53 -11.17 -2.08 -0.99
CA ALA A 53 -12.42 -1.44 -0.60
C ALA A 53 -13.11 -0.74 -1.78
N LEU A 54 -12.34 0.01 -2.58
CA LEU A 54 -12.82 0.69 -3.78
C LEU A 54 -13.28 -0.31 -4.85
N GLY A 55 -12.50 -1.37 -5.10
CA GLY A 55 -12.85 -2.47 -6.00
C GLY A 55 -14.16 -3.15 -5.61
N SER A 56 -14.46 -3.25 -4.30
CA SER A 56 -15.72 -3.81 -3.83
C SER A 56 -16.94 -3.07 -4.39
N SER A 57 -16.83 -1.77 -4.68
CA SER A 57 -17.94 -0.94 -5.18
C SER A 57 -18.37 -1.28 -6.61
N VAL A 58 -17.50 -1.91 -7.40
CA VAL A 58 -17.76 -2.28 -8.80
C VAL A 58 -18.14 -3.76 -8.99
N LEU A 59 -18.06 -4.57 -7.95
CA LEU A 59 -18.49 -5.96 -7.99
C LEU A 59 -20.01 -6.05 -8.14
N GLN A 60 -20.49 -7.11 -8.82
CA GLN A 60 -21.92 -7.29 -9.08
C GLN A 60 -22.63 -7.99 -7.92
N THR A 61 -21.98 -8.98 -7.30
CA THR A 61 -22.60 -9.80 -6.25
C THR A 61 -22.38 -9.22 -4.86
N GLU A 62 -23.43 -9.13 -4.06
CA GLU A 62 -23.32 -8.62 -2.67
C GLU A 62 -22.37 -9.46 -1.81
N LYS A 63 -22.37 -10.79 -1.99
CA LYS A 63 -21.44 -11.68 -1.27
C LYS A 63 -19.97 -11.31 -1.56
N ALA A 64 -19.61 -11.10 -2.83
CA ALA A 64 -18.27 -10.71 -3.20
C ALA A 64 -17.90 -9.33 -2.63
N LYS A 65 -18.82 -8.36 -2.64
CA LYS A 65 -18.60 -7.04 -2.01
C LYS A 65 -18.22 -7.17 -0.54
N TRP A 66 -18.99 -7.95 0.22
CA TRP A 66 -18.73 -8.13 1.65
C TRP A 66 -17.42 -8.87 1.93
N ILE A 67 -17.09 -9.89 1.11
CA ILE A 67 -15.81 -10.58 1.22
C ILE A 67 -14.65 -9.61 0.99
N TRP A 68 -14.68 -8.81 -0.08
CA TRP A 68 -13.62 -7.86 -0.39
C TRP A 68 -13.48 -6.75 0.66
N ARG A 69 -14.59 -6.25 1.20
CA ARG A 69 -14.60 -5.31 2.33
C ARG A 69 -13.99 -5.93 3.59
N GLY A 70 -14.37 -7.15 3.91
CA GLY A 70 -13.81 -7.89 5.03
C GLY A 70 -12.31 -8.09 4.89
N VAL A 71 -11.83 -8.50 3.71
CA VAL A 71 -10.39 -8.66 3.44
C VAL A 71 -9.67 -7.32 3.53
N ALA A 72 -10.24 -6.23 3.01
CA ALA A 72 -9.65 -4.89 3.14
C ALA A 72 -9.45 -4.48 4.60
N LEU A 73 -10.45 -4.72 5.45
CA LEU A 73 -10.35 -4.46 6.89
C LEU A 73 -9.29 -5.34 7.57
N LEU A 74 -9.24 -6.63 7.24
CA LEU A 74 -8.22 -7.55 7.78
C LEU A 74 -6.80 -7.15 7.39
N VAL A 75 -6.60 -6.65 6.15
CA VAL A 75 -5.30 -6.14 5.71
C VAL A 75 -4.85 -4.94 6.55
N VAL A 76 -5.76 -4.01 6.86
CA VAL A 76 -5.43 -2.88 7.75
C VAL A 76 -5.17 -3.35 9.17
N LEU A 77 -6.00 -4.26 9.70
CA LEU A 77 -5.82 -4.80 11.05
C LEU A 77 -4.50 -5.56 11.22
N ARG A 78 -3.87 -6.04 10.13
CA ARG A 78 -2.53 -6.64 10.18
C ARG A 78 -1.45 -5.64 10.62
N LEU A 79 -1.70 -4.33 10.51
CA LEU A 79 -0.80 -3.29 11.02
C LEU A 79 -0.96 -3.06 12.53
N ASN A 80 -1.95 -3.68 13.17
CA ASN A 80 -2.20 -3.45 14.58
C ASN A 80 -1.01 -3.94 15.43
N ALA A 81 -0.62 -3.15 16.42
CA ALA A 81 0.42 -3.53 17.37
C ALA A 81 -0.04 -4.75 18.20
N PRO A 82 0.88 -5.60 18.68
CA PRO A 82 0.54 -6.68 19.59
C PRO A 82 -0.23 -6.19 20.82
N THR A 83 -1.15 -7.01 21.31
CA THR A 83 -2.07 -6.68 22.42
C THR A 83 -1.37 -6.33 23.74
N ASP A 84 -0.14 -6.77 23.90
CA ASP A 84 0.68 -6.50 25.09
C ASP A 84 1.03 -5.01 25.24
N PHE A 85 0.85 -4.22 24.18
CA PHE A 85 1.12 -2.78 24.14
C PHE A 85 -0.13 -1.90 24.30
N TYR A 86 -1.30 -2.50 24.57
CA TYR A 86 -2.51 -1.77 24.94
C TYR A 86 -2.72 -1.80 26.46
N PRO A 87 -3.10 -0.72 27.12
CA PRO A 87 -4.03 0.33 26.74
C PRO A 87 -3.35 1.67 26.43
N TRP A 88 -4.01 2.41 25.58
CA TRP A 88 -3.84 3.80 25.13
C TRP A 88 -2.77 4.64 25.86
N GLY A 89 -1.59 4.80 25.22
CA GLY A 89 -0.54 5.70 25.68
C GLY A 89 0.75 5.03 26.15
N GLY A 90 0.79 3.72 26.32
CA GLY A 90 2.02 2.96 26.55
C GLY A 90 2.59 2.40 25.23
N GLY A 91 3.86 2.15 25.17
CA GLY A 91 4.52 1.57 24.01
C GLY A 91 5.59 2.45 23.39
N SER A 92 6.38 1.85 22.54
CA SER A 92 7.43 2.56 21.82
C SER A 92 6.84 3.56 20.81
N PRO A 93 7.59 4.58 20.36
CA PRO A 93 7.16 5.48 19.28
C PRO A 93 6.72 4.71 18.02
N ASN A 94 7.30 3.55 17.76
CA ASN A 94 6.95 2.66 16.67
C ASN A 94 5.54 2.07 16.85
N ASP A 95 5.17 1.63 18.06
CA ASP A 95 3.86 1.06 18.35
C ASP A 95 2.76 2.13 18.26
N GLN A 96 3.07 3.35 18.72
CA GLN A 96 2.17 4.49 18.55
C GLN A 96 1.96 4.83 17.07
N GLN A 97 3.00 4.76 16.24
CA GLN A 97 2.86 4.94 14.79
C GLN A 97 1.99 3.85 14.18
N LEU A 98 2.20 2.58 14.53
CA LEU A 98 1.36 1.46 14.08
C LEU A 98 -0.11 1.69 14.44
N GLY A 99 -0.40 2.04 15.69
CA GLY A 99 -1.76 2.33 16.14
C GLY A 99 -2.41 3.47 15.34
N ARG A 100 -1.69 4.58 15.12
CA ARG A 100 -2.17 5.71 14.30
C ARG A 100 -2.42 5.31 12.84
N LEU A 101 -1.50 4.55 12.24
CA LEU A 101 -1.66 4.06 10.87
C LEU A 101 -2.83 3.10 10.74
N THR A 102 -3.03 2.21 11.73
CA THR A 102 -4.20 1.31 11.76
C THR A 102 -5.49 2.11 11.86
N ALA A 103 -5.59 3.07 12.78
CA ALA A 103 -6.77 3.91 12.92
C ALA A 103 -7.07 4.71 11.66
N PHE A 104 -6.04 5.34 11.06
CA PHE A 104 -6.17 6.06 9.79
C PHE A 104 -6.60 5.13 8.64
N GLY A 105 -5.98 3.96 8.53
CA GLY A 105 -6.32 2.97 7.51
C GLY A 105 -7.75 2.47 7.63
N LEU A 106 -8.21 2.16 8.85
CA LEU A 106 -9.61 1.78 9.11
C LEU A 106 -10.55 2.90 8.72
N ALA A 107 -10.29 4.13 9.17
CA ALA A 107 -11.12 5.29 8.82
C ALA A 107 -11.20 5.49 7.30
N ALA A 108 -10.06 5.41 6.58
CA ALA A 108 -10.01 5.52 5.12
C ALA A 108 -10.83 4.41 4.44
N VAL A 109 -10.68 3.15 4.86
CA VAL A 109 -11.46 2.03 4.31
C VAL A 109 -12.95 2.21 4.58
N PHE A 110 -13.35 2.63 5.78
CA PHE A 110 -14.76 2.92 6.09
C PHE A 110 -15.32 4.04 5.22
N VAL A 111 -14.60 5.14 5.04
CA VAL A 111 -15.01 6.26 4.17
C VAL A 111 -15.20 5.77 2.74
N ILE A 112 -14.29 4.93 2.22
CA ILE A 112 -14.41 4.34 0.88
C ILE A 112 -15.64 3.42 0.79
N ILE A 113 -15.88 2.59 1.80
CA ILE A 113 -17.03 1.67 1.83
C ILE A 113 -18.36 2.45 1.85
N LEU A 114 -18.44 3.47 2.69
CA LEU A 114 -19.66 4.31 2.80
C LEU A 114 -19.86 5.18 1.56
N GLY A 115 -18.76 5.71 1.00
CA GLY A 115 -18.76 6.52 -0.22
C GLY A 115 -18.89 5.72 -1.51
N GLY A 116 -18.97 4.39 -1.45
CA GLY A 116 -18.85 3.48 -2.61
C GLY A 116 -19.78 3.80 -3.79
N ARG A 117 -20.97 4.36 -3.51
CA ARG A 117 -21.93 4.79 -4.55
C ARG A 117 -21.37 5.94 -5.39
N TRP A 118 -20.77 6.93 -4.76
CA TRP A 118 -20.16 8.10 -5.40
C TRP A 118 -18.82 7.77 -6.02
N LEU A 119 -18.00 6.99 -5.31
CA LEU A 119 -16.68 6.59 -5.75
C LEU A 119 -16.72 5.65 -6.96
N ARG A 120 -17.85 4.98 -7.23
CA ARG A 120 -18.01 4.15 -8.42
C ARG A 120 -17.81 4.91 -9.72
N PHE A 121 -18.13 6.21 -9.78
CA PHE A 121 -17.88 7.03 -10.96
C PHE A 121 -16.38 7.30 -11.18
N PHE A 122 -15.63 7.40 -10.09
CA PHE A 122 -14.21 7.74 -10.10
C PHE A 122 -13.31 6.53 -9.79
N TRP A 123 -13.85 5.30 -9.83
CA TRP A 123 -13.09 4.14 -9.40
C TRP A 123 -11.79 3.94 -10.16
N LYS A 124 -11.77 4.17 -11.50
CA LYS A 124 -10.58 4.01 -12.34
C LYS A 124 -9.47 5.00 -11.97
N PRO A 125 -9.69 6.33 -11.99
CA PRO A 125 -8.65 7.28 -11.61
C PRO A 125 -8.26 7.14 -10.13
N ALA A 126 -9.21 6.89 -9.23
CA ALA A 126 -8.91 6.67 -7.82
C ALA A 126 -8.02 5.42 -7.62
N THR A 127 -8.33 4.31 -8.28
CA THR A 127 -7.48 3.11 -8.23
C THR A 127 -6.08 3.38 -8.79
N LEU A 128 -5.96 4.09 -9.91
CA LEU A 128 -4.65 4.46 -10.48
C LEU A 128 -3.83 5.31 -9.51
N ILE A 129 -4.45 6.29 -8.87
CA ILE A 129 -3.78 7.14 -7.87
C ILE A 129 -3.30 6.29 -6.67
N LEU A 130 -4.14 5.39 -6.16
CA LEU A 130 -3.78 4.52 -5.04
C LEU A 130 -2.67 3.53 -5.43
N LEU A 131 -2.70 2.95 -6.63
CA LEU A 131 -1.65 2.07 -7.14
C LEU A 131 -0.32 2.81 -7.28
N LEU A 132 -0.36 4.02 -7.87
CA LEU A 132 0.83 4.86 -8.03
C LEU A 132 1.40 5.29 -6.67
N ALA A 133 0.56 5.74 -5.75
CA ALA A 133 0.97 6.09 -4.39
C ALA A 133 1.59 4.89 -3.66
N SER A 134 1.01 3.68 -3.83
CA SER A 134 1.53 2.45 -3.25
C SER A 134 2.91 2.08 -3.83
N LEU A 135 3.10 2.27 -5.13
CA LEU A 135 4.39 2.05 -5.79
C LEU A 135 5.45 3.03 -5.29
N ILE A 136 5.13 4.32 -5.26
CA ILE A 136 6.06 5.37 -4.82
C ILE A 136 6.47 5.14 -3.36
N THR A 137 5.50 4.92 -2.46
CA THR A 137 5.78 4.73 -1.03
C THR A 137 6.59 3.46 -0.77
N ALA A 138 6.34 2.37 -1.52
CA ALA A 138 7.10 1.14 -1.41
C ALA A 138 8.56 1.33 -1.85
N LEU A 139 8.79 1.95 -3.01
CA LEU A 139 10.13 2.16 -3.57
C LEU A 139 10.94 3.15 -2.73
N GLU A 140 10.33 4.27 -2.33
CA GLU A 140 11.00 5.27 -1.50
C GLU A 140 11.30 4.71 -0.10
N GLY A 141 10.35 4.02 0.52
CA GLY A 141 10.56 3.36 1.82
C GLY A 141 11.69 2.32 1.75
N TYR A 142 11.72 1.51 0.69
CA TYR A 142 12.80 0.54 0.46
C TYR A 142 14.15 1.22 0.27
N HIS A 143 14.22 2.27 -0.56
CA HIS A 143 15.49 2.99 -0.81
C HIS A 143 16.04 3.64 0.46
N ARG A 144 15.18 4.26 1.28
CA ARG A 144 15.58 4.83 2.57
C ARG A 144 16.06 3.76 3.55
N ALA A 145 15.33 2.64 3.63
CA ALA A 145 15.72 1.52 4.47
C ALA A 145 17.09 0.94 4.06
N GLN A 146 17.35 0.83 2.76
CA GLN A 146 18.67 0.41 2.27
C GLN A 146 19.80 1.36 2.72
N LYS A 147 19.57 2.68 2.66
CA LYS A 147 20.58 3.66 3.16
C LYS A 147 20.88 3.45 4.64
N VAL A 148 19.85 3.22 5.46
CA VAL A 148 20.02 2.95 6.88
C VAL A 148 20.82 1.66 7.10
N LEU A 149 20.48 0.57 6.42
CA LEU A 149 21.20 -0.70 6.54
C LEU A 149 22.65 -0.58 6.07
N HIS A 150 22.89 0.14 4.99
CA HIS A 150 24.25 0.38 4.49
C HIS A 150 25.09 1.20 5.49
N SER A 151 24.47 2.15 6.22
CA SER A 151 25.20 2.93 7.25
C SER A 151 25.70 2.10 8.43
N ILE A 152 25.09 0.93 8.66
CA ILE A 152 25.51 -0.05 9.68
C ILE A 152 26.26 -1.25 9.06
N GLN A 153 26.76 -1.08 7.85
CA GLN A 153 27.57 -2.08 7.11
C GLN A 153 26.84 -3.39 6.81
N ILE A 154 25.49 -3.38 6.78
CA ILE A 154 24.70 -4.53 6.36
C ILE A 154 24.49 -4.45 4.84
N GLU A 155 25.22 -5.27 4.10
CA GLU A 155 25.01 -5.40 2.66
C GLU A 155 23.82 -6.30 2.36
N THR A 156 22.79 -5.72 1.75
CA THR A 156 21.59 -6.43 1.34
C THR A 156 21.43 -6.46 -0.17
N LYS A 157 20.79 -7.51 -0.68
CA LYS A 157 20.37 -7.63 -2.08
C LYS A 157 18.85 -7.45 -2.20
N LEU A 158 18.42 -7.00 -3.36
CA LEU A 158 17.00 -6.91 -3.70
C LEU A 158 16.37 -8.32 -3.63
N GLY A 159 15.33 -8.46 -2.83
CA GLY A 159 14.56 -9.70 -2.72
C GLY A 159 13.48 -9.79 -3.80
N GLY A 160 13.23 -11.00 -4.30
CA GLY A 160 12.20 -11.25 -5.32
C GLY A 160 10.79 -10.80 -4.92
N GLY A 161 10.52 -10.67 -3.62
CA GLY A 161 9.22 -10.19 -3.12
C GLY A 161 8.91 -8.75 -3.48
N LEU A 162 9.91 -7.85 -3.49
CA LEU A 162 9.69 -6.47 -3.95
C LEU A 162 9.45 -6.43 -5.46
N VAL A 163 10.20 -7.22 -6.23
CA VAL A 163 9.99 -7.31 -7.69
C VAL A 163 8.58 -7.80 -8.03
N LEU A 164 8.12 -8.87 -7.35
CA LEU A 164 6.75 -9.37 -7.50
C LEU A 164 5.71 -8.35 -7.08
N TYR A 165 5.95 -7.61 -5.98
CA TYR A 165 5.05 -6.56 -5.53
C TYR A 165 4.91 -5.44 -6.56
N VAL A 166 6.03 -4.96 -7.12
CA VAL A 166 6.05 -3.93 -8.17
C VAL A 166 5.30 -4.44 -9.41
N GLY A 167 5.56 -5.67 -9.85
CA GLY A 167 4.85 -6.28 -10.97
C GLY A 167 3.34 -6.37 -10.71
N PHE A 168 2.93 -6.75 -9.50
CA PHE A 168 1.54 -6.83 -9.10
C PHE A 168 0.82 -5.46 -9.12
N LEU A 169 1.54 -4.35 -8.90
CA LEU A 169 1.00 -3.00 -9.01
C LEU A 169 0.95 -2.50 -10.47
N ILE A 170 1.99 -2.78 -11.26
CA ILE A 170 2.10 -2.30 -12.64
C ILE A 170 1.07 -2.96 -13.56
N ILE A 171 0.84 -4.26 -13.42
CA ILE A 171 -0.09 -5.00 -14.29
C ILE A 171 -1.51 -4.39 -14.27
N PRO A 172 -2.17 -4.18 -13.12
CA PRO A 172 -3.49 -3.56 -13.10
C PRO A 172 -3.47 -2.10 -13.56
N MET A 173 -2.38 -1.34 -13.32
CA MET A 173 -2.24 0.02 -13.85
C MET A 173 -2.31 0.02 -15.38
N LEU A 174 -1.51 -0.82 -16.02
CA LEU A 174 -1.50 -0.96 -17.48
C LEU A 174 -2.85 -1.43 -18.02
N PHE A 175 -3.49 -2.40 -17.34
CA PHE A 175 -4.81 -2.88 -17.72
C PHE A 175 -5.86 -1.76 -17.70
N ILE A 176 -5.92 -0.96 -16.64
CA ILE A 176 -6.86 0.16 -16.52
C ILE A 176 -6.62 1.21 -17.62
N LEU A 177 -5.35 1.52 -17.91
CA LEU A 177 -4.98 2.49 -18.95
C LEU A 177 -5.37 2.00 -20.35
N LEU A 178 -5.08 0.75 -20.68
CA LEU A 178 -5.42 0.13 -21.97
C LEU A 178 -6.95 0.10 -22.17
N MET A 179 -7.70 -0.34 -21.19
CA MET A 179 -9.17 -0.38 -21.26
C MET A 179 -9.78 1.01 -21.40
N SER A 180 -9.19 2.03 -20.79
CA SER A 180 -9.64 3.42 -20.93
C SER A 180 -9.37 3.98 -22.33
N GLY A 181 -8.23 3.62 -22.93
CA GLY A 181 -7.88 3.99 -24.31
C GLY A 181 -8.82 3.37 -25.35
N LEU A 182 -9.08 2.06 -25.23
CA LEU A 182 -9.97 1.34 -26.14
C LEU A 182 -11.42 1.86 -26.12
N MET A 183 -11.93 2.25 -24.94
CA MET A 183 -13.27 2.83 -24.85
C MET A 183 -13.36 4.19 -25.55
N LYS A 184 -12.36 5.06 -25.39
CA LYS A 184 -12.30 6.36 -26.11
C LYS A 184 -12.25 6.18 -27.62
N GLN A 185 -11.52 5.18 -28.10
CA GLN A 185 -11.42 4.89 -29.54
C GLN A 185 -12.76 4.40 -30.10
N LYS A 186 -13.48 3.56 -29.35
CA LYS A 186 -14.81 3.06 -29.74
C LYS A 186 -15.84 4.21 -29.78
N GLU A 187 -15.83 5.12 -28.81
CA GLU A 187 -16.69 6.32 -28.84
C GLU A 187 -16.43 7.19 -30.05
N ARG A 188 -15.16 7.46 -30.41
CA ARG A 188 -14.82 8.22 -31.61
C ARG A 188 -15.25 7.53 -32.90
N ALA A 189 -15.17 6.21 -32.98
CA ALA A 189 -15.60 5.43 -34.14
C ALA A 189 -17.13 5.35 -34.29
N SER A 190 -17.88 5.54 -33.19
CA SER A 190 -19.36 5.50 -33.21
C SER A 190 -19.99 6.86 -33.56
N PHE A 191 -19.22 7.96 -33.64
CA PHE A 191 -19.63 9.27 -34.16
C PHE A 191 -18.79 9.64 -35.37
N PRO A 192 -18.96 8.98 -36.55
CA PRO A 192 -18.37 9.48 -37.80
C PRO A 192 -19.15 10.71 -38.19
N ASP A 193 -18.46 11.87 -38.19
CA ASP A 193 -18.77 13.09 -38.90
C ASP A 193 -20.27 13.48 -39.06
N ALA A 194 -20.86 13.96 -37.99
CA ALA A 194 -22.12 14.70 -38.07
C ALA A 194 -21.88 16.19 -38.44
N LEU A 195 -20.74 16.52 -39.07
CA LEU A 195 -20.38 17.87 -39.56
C LEU A 195 -19.69 17.77 -40.92
N SER A 196 -20.40 17.25 -41.93
CA SER A 196 -20.10 17.51 -43.35
C SER A 196 -21.32 18.08 -44.05
#